data_065763df2db88d6e59c1040e83b20785
#
_entry.id   065763df2db88d6e59c1040e83b20785
#
_cell.length_a   1.000
_cell.length_b   1.000
_cell.length_c   1.000
_cell.angle_alpha   90.00
_cell.angle_beta   90.00
_cell.angle_gamma   90.00
#
_symmetry.space_group_name_H-M   'P 1'
#
loop_
_entity.id
_entity.type
_entity.pdbx_description
1 polymer ?
#
loop_
_entity_poly.entity_id
_entity_poly.type
_entity_poly.pdbx_seq_one_letter_code
_entity_poly.pdbx_strand_id
1 'polypeptide(L)'
;MLHFLTGLRSLPVAAALAGGIFLIDTLSSLHFAVASLYVIVVLIAAHDLDRRGVVITGVTCAFLTVFSYVIDHGFVVDGTAPLRSAVSLVSILIATMLVLRNVSAEEAYREAQLELAHANRVATMGQLTASIAHEIKQPIAAAHNNARAALNYLDNSPADVAEVREALTCIVDDADRASAVVDRIGSLIKKAPARKEVIDLNAAILEVIAVTRSEAVKAGVTVAAQLADELPGIRGDRVQLQQVMLNLIVNAIQSMRGVEGGNRELHISTVSIEPESVCVAVRDTGHGLRPESLPRLFEPFYTTKPDGMGMGLSICRSIIEAHGGRLWATGCEPRGALFQFTIPAD
;
A
#
# COMPACT_ATOMS: atom_id res chain seq x y z
N MET A 1 -5.18 -15.45 7.08
CA MET A 1 -5.59 -16.57 7.94
C MET A 1 -5.47 -16.25 9.43
N LEU A 2 -4.42 -15.53 9.89
CA LEU A 2 -4.34 -15.10 11.30
C LEU A 2 -5.42 -14.08 11.71
N HIS A 3 -5.82 -13.15 10.84
CA HIS A 3 -6.92 -12.21 11.10
C HIS A 3 -8.29 -12.91 11.23
N PHE A 4 -8.47 -14.08 10.61
CA PHE A 4 -9.70 -14.88 10.77
C PHE A 4 -9.73 -15.65 12.09
N LEU A 5 -8.56 -15.96 12.67
CA LEU A 5 -8.43 -16.65 13.95
C LEU A 5 -8.48 -15.71 15.15
N THR A 6 -8.14 -14.42 14.98
CA THR A 6 -8.31 -13.39 16.01
C THR A 6 -9.78 -13.00 16.16
N GLY A 7 -10.54 -12.90 15.07
CA GLY A 7 -11.98 -12.63 15.09
C GLY A 7 -12.83 -13.74 15.72
N LEU A 8 -12.35 -14.98 15.68
CA LEU A 8 -13.02 -16.09 16.39
C LEU A 8 -12.83 -16.06 17.92
N ARG A 9 -11.88 -15.25 18.43
CA ARG A 9 -11.62 -15.18 19.88
C ARG A 9 -12.46 -14.13 20.60
N SER A 10 -12.84 -13.05 19.96
CA SER A 10 -13.65 -12.00 20.58
C SER A 10 -15.15 -12.33 20.60
N LEU A 11 -15.64 -13.04 19.58
CA LEU A 11 -17.06 -13.42 19.52
C LEU A 11 -17.49 -14.29 20.72
N PRO A 12 -16.80 -15.38 21.11
CA PRO A 12 -17.12 -16.15 22.29
C PRO A 12 -16.94 -15.34 23.59
N VAL A 13 -15.96 -14.42 23.65
CA VAL A 13 -15.76 -13.54 24.81
C VAL A 13 -16.92 -12.54 24.90
N ALA A 14 -17.33 -11.92 23.83
CA ALA A 14 -18.48 -11.02 23.80
C ALA A 14 -19.78 -11.73 24.17
N ALA A 15 -20.00 -12.95 23.66
CA ALA A 15 -21.16 -13.77 24.01
C ALA A 15 -21.17 -14.20 25.48
N ALA A 16 -20.02 -14.63 26.02
CA ALA A 16 -19.88 -15.00 27.44
C ALA A 16 -20.10 -13.78 28.36
N LEU A 17 -19.56 -12.62 28.00
CA LEU A 17 -19.80 -11.36 28.72
C LEU A 17 -21.27 -10.95 28.68
N ALA A 18 -21.92 -11.02 27.51
CA ALA A 18 -23.34 -10.70 27.38
C ALA A 18 -24.21 -11.61 28.25
N GLY A 19 -23.93 -12.94 28.26
CA GLY A 19 -24.61 -13.90 29.11
C GLY A 19 -24.35 -13.64 30.60
N GLY A 20 -23.13 -13.33 30.99
CA GLY A 20 -22.78 -12.97 32.38
C GLY A 20 -23.51 -11.70 32.87
N ILE A 21 -23.52 -10.65 32.05
CA ILE A 21 -24.25 -9.41 32.35
C ILE A 21 -25.76 -9.68 32.49
N PHE A 22 -26.33 -10.49 31.60
CA PHE A 22 -27.73 -10.87 31.67
C PHE A 22 -28.08 -11.62 32.96
N LEU A 23 -27.26 -12.60 33.37
CA LEU A 23 -27.42 -13.35 34.62
C LEU A 23 -27.33 -12.43 35.84
N ILE A 24 -26.37 -11.53 35.88
CA ILE A 24 -26.21 -10.58 36.98
C ILE A 24 -27.40 -9.61 37.02
N ASP A 25 -27.83 -9.10 35.88
CA ASP A 25 -28.95 -8.16 35.77
C ASP A 25 -30.29 -8.81 36.22
N THR A 26 -30.46 -10.10 35.90
CA THR A 26 -31.71 -10.83 36.20
C THR A 26 -31.74 -11.49 37.61
N LEU A 27 -30.54 -11.93 38.13
CA LEU A 27 -30.50 -12.69 39.38
C LEU A 27 -30.05 -11.85 40.59
N SER A 28 -29.49 -10.65 40.37
CA SER A 28 -29.00 -9.82 41.46
C SER A 28 -29.97 -8.69 41.81
N SER A 29 -30.14 -8.47 43.10
CA SER A 29 -30.86 -7.31 43.64
C SER A 29 -30.09 -6.00 43.58
N LEU A 30 -29.09 -5.90 42.68
CA LEU A 30 -28.25 -4.72 42.54
C LEU A 30 -29.04 -3.56 41.97
N HIS A 31 -29.08 -2.45 42.69
CA HIS A 31 -29.78 -1.23 42.27
C HIS A 31 -28.99 -0.39 41.25
N PHE A 32 -28.03 -0.99 40.51
CA PHE A 32 -27.27 -0.34 39.49
C PHE A 32 -27.77 -0.68 38.09
N ALA A 33 -27.48 0.17 37.12
CA ALA A 33 -27.80 -0.07 35.71
C ALA A 33 -26.75 -1.06 35.10
N VAL A 34 -26.79 -2.33 35.57
CA VAL A 34 -25.88 -3.40 35.15
C VAL A 34 -25.89 -3.57 33.62
N ALA A 35 -27.07 -3.46 33.02
CA ALA A 35 -27.23 -3.53 31.58
C ALA A 35 -26.47 -2.46 30.81
N SER A 36 -26.01 -1.36 31.43
CA SER A 36 -25.11 -0.40 30.78
C SER A 36 -23.73 -0.98 30.43
N LEU A 37 -23.33 -2.08 31.07
CA LEU A 37 -22.11 -2.82 30.76
C LEU A 37 -22.15 -3.49 29.37
N TYR A 38 -23.33 -3.64 28.76
CA TYR A 38 -23.46 -4.10 27.37
C TYR A 38 -22.73 -3.18 26.37
N VAL A 39 -22.43 -1.93 26.74
CA VAL A 39 -21.55 -1.03 25.96
C VAL A 39 -20.18 -1.68 25.72
N ILE A 40 -19.65 -2.39 26.72
CA ILE A 40 -18.35 -3.09 26.60
C ILE A 40 -18.46 -4.23 25.58
N VAL A 41 -19.58 -4.95 25.58
CA VAL A 41 -19.82 -6.03 24.61
C VAL A 41 -19.84 -5.47 23.17
N VAL A 42 -20.51 -4.33 22.94
CA VAL A 42 -20.56 -3.66 21.64
C VAL A 42 -19.16 -3.20 21.22
N LEU A 43 -18.36 -2.65 22.15
CA LEU A 43 -16.98 -2.22 21.86
C LEU A 43 -16.04 -3.39 21.53
N ILE A 44 -16.16 -4.53 22.24
CA ILE A 44 -15.36 -5.73 21.92
C ILE A 44 -15.77 -6.29 20.56
N ALA A 45 -17.08 -6.35 20.27
CA ALA A 45 -17.59 -6.82 18.99
C ALA A 45 -17.16 -5.93 17.82
N ALA A 46 -16.97 -4.63 18.07
CA ALA A 46 -16.51 -3.66 17.07
C ALA A 46 -15.09 -3.93 16.54
N HIS A 47 -14.27 -4.61 17.35
CA HIS A 47 -12.87 -4.89 16.95
C HIS A 47 -12.77 -5.90 15.80
N ASP A 48 -13.70 -6.87 15.74
CA ASP A 48 -13.60 -8.01 14.85
C ASP A 48 -14.79 -8.17 13.89
N LEU A 49 -15.89 -7.48 14.14
CA LEU A 49 -17.10 -7.61 13.35
C LEU A 49 -17.25 -6.46 12.34
N ASP A 50 -17.82 -6.82 11.19
CA ASP A 50 -18.26 -5.86 10.19
C ASP A 50 -19.46 -5.00 10.69
N ARG A 51 -19.84 -3.99 9.90
CA ARG A 51 -20.97 -3.10 10.22
C ARG A 51 -22.25 -3.85 10.58
N ARG A 52 -22.54 -4.99 9.90
CA ARG A 52 -23.74 -5.81 10.17
C ARG A 52 -23.61 -6.51 11.52
N GLY A 53 -22.44 -7.04 11.82
CA GLY A 53 -22.17 -7.72 13.09
C GLY A 53 -22.33 -6.77 14.29
N VAL A 54 -21.86 -5.54 14.20
CA VAL A 54 -22.01 -4.52 15.24
C VAL A 54 -23.49 -4.18 15.47
N VAL A 55 -24.27 -4.01 14.39
CA VAL A 55 -25.72 -3.76 14.52
C VAL A 55 -26.43 -4.93 15.19
N ILE A 56 -26.15 -6.16 14.77
CA ILE A 56 -26.73 -7.38 15.36
C ILE A 56 -26.40 -7.44 16.85
N THR A 57 -25.14 -7.19 17.24
CA THR A 57 -24.70 -7.19 18.64
C THR A 57 -25.45 -6.13 19.46
N GLY A 58 -25.54 -4.90 18.95
CA GLY A 58 -26.28 -3.82 19.61
C GLY A 58 -27.76 -4.14 19.82
N VAL A 59 -28.42 -4.68 18.78
CA VAL A 59 -29.83 -5.11 18.87
C VAL A 59 -29.99 -6.27 19.85
N THR A 60 -29.09 -7.24 19.87
CA THR A 60 -29.13 -8.37 20.83
C THR A 60 -28.96 -7.87 22.27
N CYS A 61 -28.03 -6.96 22.53
CA CYS A 61 -27.84 -6.36 23.86
C CYS A 61 -29.08 -5.56 24.30
N ALA A 62 -29.70 -4.79 23.41
CA ALA A 62 -30.93 -4.07 23.70
C ALA A 62 -32.08 -5.03 23.99
N PHE A 63 -32.23 -6.11 23.22
CA PHE A 63 -33.21 -7.14 23.47
C PHE A 63 -33.02 -7.81 24.84
N LEU A 64 -31.81 -8.19 25.20
CA LEU A 64 -31.49 -8.79 26.49
C LEU A 64 -31.81 -7.84 27.66
N THR A 65 -31.58 -6.54 27.50
CA THR A 65 -31.95 -5.52 28.50
C THR A 65 -33.44 -5.45 28.71
N VAL A 66 -34.23 -5.44 27.64
CA VAL A 66 -35.71 -5.42 27.74
C VAL A 66 -36.21 -6.74 28.28
N PHE A 67 -35.65 -7.85 27.87
CA PHE A 67 -36.05 -9.19 28.31
C PHE A 67 -35.81 -9.40 29.80
N SER A 68 -34.62 -8.97 30.32
CA SER A 68 -34.33 -8.97 31.76
C SER A 68 -35.33 -8.14 32.55
N TYR A 69 -35.65 -6.92 32.07
CA TYR A 69 -36.64 -6.07 32.70
C TYR A 69 -38.04 -6.74 32.83
N VAL A 70 -38.51 -7.41 31.75
CA VAL A 70 -39.81 -8.08 31.74
C VAL A 70 -39.83 -9.29 32.67
N ILE A 71 -38.75 -10.04 32.81
CA ILE A 71 -38.63 -11.16 33.74
C ILE A 71 -38.78 -10.68 35.18
N ASP A 72 -38.04 -9.60 35.55
CA ASP A 72 -37.98 -9.13 36.94
C ASP A 72 -39.24 -8.35 37.39
N HIS A 73 -39.82 -7.55 36.52
CA HIS A 73 -40.85 -6.58 36.87
C HIS A 73 -42.19 -6.83 36.14
N GLY A 74 -42.22 -7.80 35.22
CA GLY A 74 -43.38 -8.00 34.36
C GLY A 74 -43.67 -6.76 33.50
N PHE A 75 -44.94 -6.39 33.38
CA PHE A 75 -45.38 -5.19 32.67
C PHE A 75 -45.67 -4.00 33.61
N VAL A 76 -45.21 -4.09 34.86
CA VAL A 76 -45.46 -3.04 35.87
C VAL A 76 -44.38 -1.95 35.73
N VAL A 77 -44.84 -0.71 35.64
CA VAL A 77 -43.96 0.46 35.52
C VAL A 77 -43.94 1.18 36.87
N ASP A 78 -43.22 0.61 37.85
CA ASP A 78 -43.09 1.19 39.18
C ASP A 78 -41.61 1.42 39.59
N GLY A 79 -41.36 2.44 40.37
CA GLY A 79 -40.07 2.73 40.97
C GLY A 79 -39.03 3.28 39.97
N THR A 80 -37.74 2.98 40.21
CA THR A 80 -36.58 3.46 39.44
C THR A 80 -36.15 2.52 38.32
N ALA A 81 -36.73 1.31 38.23
CA ALA A 81 -36.34 0.28 37.28
C ALA A 81 -36.52 0.69 35.80
N PRO A 82 -37.67 1.32 35.40
CA PRO A 82 -37.84 1.77 34.02
C PRO A 82 -36.81 2.83 33.60
N LEU A 83 -36.47 3.72 34.52
CA LEU A 83 -35.46 4.77 34.25
C LEU A 83 -34.04 4.15 34.03
N ARG A 84 -33.68 3.13 34.84
CA ARG A 84 -32.41 2.40 34.66
C ARG A 84 -32.32 1.68 33.33
N SER A 85 -33.38 0.98 32.95
CA SER A 85 -33.45 0.27 31.66
C SER A 85 -33.42 1.25 30.49
N ALA A 86 -34.07 2.40 30.60
CA ALA A 86 -34.05 3.45 29.59
C ALA A 86 -32.61 4.02 29.43
N VAL A 87 -31.92 4.29 30.53
CA VAL A 87 -30.51 4.76 30.49
C VAL A 87 -29.60 3.73 29.84
N SER A 88 -29.75 2.45 30.14
CA SER A 88 -28.99 1.36 29.53
C SER A 88 -29.27 1.26 28.03
N LEU A 89 -30.49 1.33 27.59
CA LEU A 89 -30.88 1.30 26.18
C LEU A 89 -30.29 2.49 25.41
N VAL A 90 -30.38 3.70 25.99
CA VAL A 90 -29.79 4.91 25.39
C VAL A 90 -28.26 4.77 25.29
N SER A 91 -27.59 4.24 26.33
CA SER A 91 -26.16 4.01 26.33
C SER A 91 -25.73 3.01 25.26
N ILE A 92 -26.47 1.89 25.11
CA ILE A 92 -26.22 0.89 24.06
C ILE A 92 -26.40 1.51 22.66
N LEU A 93 -27.47 2.30 22.48
CA LEU A 93 -27.76 2.98 21.22
C LEU A 93 -26.62 3.95 20.85
N ILE A 94 -26.19 4.81 21.78
CA ILE A 94 -25.11 5.77 21.58
C ILE A 94 -23.80 5.04 21.25
N ALA A 95 -23.46 4.00 22.02
CA ALA A 95 -22.26 3.22 21.77
C ALA A 95 -22.27 2.58 20.37
N THR A 96 -23.39 1.96 20.00
CA THR A 96 -23.56 1.34 18.68
C THR A 96 -23.44 2.38 17.57
N MET A 97 -24.07 3.56 17.72
CA MET A 97 -23.95 4.65 16.73
C MET A 97 -22.50 5.18 16.60
N LEU A 98 -21.80 5.37 17.71
CA LEU A 98 -20.42 5.85 17.70
C LEU A 98 -19.49 4.85 17.01
N VAL A 99 -19.64 3.56 17.33
CA VAL A 99 -18.87 2.48 16.68
C VAL A 99 -19.14 2.43 15.18
N LEU A 100 -20.40 2.48 14.77
CA LEU A 100 -20.75 2.49 13.35
C LEU A 100 -20.17 3.70 12.59
N ARG A 101 -20.16 4.87 13.23
CA ARG A 101 -19.52 6.07 12.66
C ARG A 101 -18.02 5.89 12.52
N ASN A 102 -17.34 5.32 13.52
CA ASN A 102 -15.90 5.08 13.45
C ASN A 102 -15.54 4.08 12.35
N VAL A 103 -16.26 2.96 12.24
CA VAL A 103 -16.06 1.96 11.17
C VAL A 103 -16.25 2.61 9.79
N SER A 104 -17.33 3.37 9.60
CA SER A 104 -17.59 4.05 8.31
C SER A 104 -16.54 5.12 7.99
N ALA A 105 -16.04 5.83 9.00
CA ALA A 105 -14.98 6.84 8.82
C ALA A 105 -13.65 6.19 8.43
N GLU A 106 -13.33 5.04 9.03
CA GLU A 106 -12.11 4.29 8.70
C GLU A 106 -12.16 3.69 7.29
N GLU A 107 -13.32 3.17 6.87
CA GLU A 107 -13.53 2.70 5.49
C GLU A 107 -13.36 3.84 4.48
N ALA A 108 -14.00 4.98 4.72
CA ALA A 108 -13.89 6.16 3.85
C ALA A 108 -12.44 6.70 3.81
N TYR A 109 -11.73 6.70 4.93
CA TYR A 109 -10.33 7.10 4.99
C TYR A 109 -9.44 6.15 4.17
N ARG A 110 -9.64 4.84 4.29
CA ARG A 110 -8.92 3.83 3.48
C ARG A 110 -9.17 4.02 1.99
N GLU A 111 -10.44 4.25 1.61
CA GLU A 111 -10.78 4.46 0.20
C GLU A 111 -10.11 5.73 -0.35
N ALA A 112 -10.16 6.83 0.40
CA ALA A 112 -9.48 8.07 0.03
C ALA A 112 -7.95 7.88 -0.10
N GLN A 113 -7.32 7.11 0.79
CA GLN A 113 -5.89 6.79 0.68
C GLN A 113 -5.57 6.00 -0.59
N LEU A 114 -6.39 5.01 -0.95
CA LEU A 114 -6.22 4.23 -2.18
C LEU A 114 -6.37 5.11 -3.43
N GLU A 115 -7.32 6.03 -3.43
CA GLU A 115 -7.48 6.99 -4.53
C GLU A 115 -6.30 7.94 -4.66
N LEU A 116 -5.81 8.48 -3.55
CA LEU A 116 -4.61 9.33 -3.54
C LEU A 116 -3.37 8.57 -4.01
N ALA A 117 -3.20 7.31 -3.58
CA ALA A 117 -2.12 6.46 -4.03
C ALA A 117 -2.19 6.19 -5.53
N HIS A 118 -3.39 5.97 -6.07
CA HIS A 118 -3.61 5.81 -7.51
C HIS A 118 -3.32 7.10 -8.27
N ALA A 119 -3.85 8.23 -7.82
CA ALA A 119 -3.60 9.54 -8.44
C ALA A 119 -2.10 9.88 -8.47
N ASN A 120 -1.38 9.60 -7.39
CA ASN A 120 0.07 9.80 -7.33
C ASN A 120 0.83 8.89 -8.31
N ARG A 121 0.41 7.62 -8.48
CA ARG A 121 1.00 6.72 -9.50
C ARG A 121 0.82 7.29 -10.90
N VAL A 122 -0.39 7.71 -11.24
CA VAL A 122 -0.70 8.32 -12.55
C VAL A 122 0.13 9.58 -12.77
N ALA A 123 0.27 10.42 -11.75
CA ALA A 123 1.08 11.64 -11.85
C ALA A 123 2.59 11.33 -12.03
N THR A 124 3.13 10.35 -11.29
CA THR A 124 4.53 9.92 -11.45
C THR A 124 4.76 9.31 -12.85
N MET A 125 3.80 8.51 -13.34
CA MET A 125 3.84 8.01 -14.72
C MET A 125 3.72 9.13 -15.75
N GLY A 126 2.93 10.18 -15.47
CA GLY A 126 2.86 11.39 -16.30
C GLY A 126 4.22 12.04 -16.48
N GLN A 127 5.04 12.11 -15.43
CA GLN A 127 6.42 12.63 -15.49
C GLN A 127 7.34 11.76 -16.34
N LEU A 128 7.06 10.46 -16.44
CA LEU A 128 7.81 9.50 -17.26
C LEU A 128 7.27 9.36 -18.69
N THR A 129 6.18 10.04 -19.06
CA THR A 129 5.49 9.85 -20.35
C THR A 129 6.42 10.00 -21.54
N ALA A 130 7.29 11.02 -21.54
CA ALA A 130 8.23 11.24 -22.64
C ALA A 130 9.28 10.13 -22.73
N SER A 131 9.70 9.57 -21.61
CA SER A 131 10.62 8.46 -21.51
C SER A 131 10.00 7.17 -22.01
N ILE A 132 8.81 6.87 -21.55
CA ILE A 132 7.99 5.72 -21.96
C ILE A 132 7.73 5.74 -23.46
N ALA A 133 7.30 6.89 -24.00
CA ALA A 133 7.08 7.04 -25.43
C ALA A 133 8.35 6.78 -26.23
N HIS A 134 9.52 7.17 -25.70
CA HIS A 134 10.81 6.89 -26.34
C HIS A 134 11.16 5.40 -26.29
N GLU A 135 10.95 4.73 -25.15
CA GLU A 135 11.21 3.29 -25.00
C GLU A 135 10.31 2.42 -25.88
N ILE A 136 9.06 2.84 -26.13
CA ILE A 136 8.16 2.14 -27.05
C ILE A 136 8.55 2.42 -28.51
N LYS A 137 8.95 3.65 -28.84
CA LYS A 137 9.36 4.02 -30.21
C LYS A 137 10.62 3.30 -30.68
N GLN A 138 11.55 3.00 -29.77
CA GLN A 138 12.82 2.36 -30.14
C GLN A 138 12.62 0.97 -30.78
N PRO A 139 11.96 -0.03 -30.13
CA PRO A 139 11.75 -1.33 -30.75
C PRO A 139 10.85 -1.24 -31.97
N ILE A 140 9.86 -0.33 -32.02
CA ILE A 140 9.02 -0.12 -33.20
C ILE A 140 9.87 0.38 -34.39
N ALA A 141 10.80 1.32 -34.15
CA ALA A 141 11.69 1.80 -35.20
C ALA A 141 12.68 0.72 -35.67
N ALA A 142 13.19 -0.10 -34.72
CA ALA A 142 14.04 -1.24 -35.06
C ALA A 142 13.29 -2.27 -35.91
N ALA A 143 12.10 -2.67 -35.52
CA ALA A 143 11.23 -3.56 -36.30
C ALA A 143 10.92 -3.02 -37.70
N HIS A 144 10.66 -1.70 -37.81
CA HIS A 144 10.45 -1.06 -39.10
C HIS A 144 11.70 -1.13 -39.99
N ASN A 145 12.88 -0.89 -39.41
CA ASN A 145 14.14 -0.96 -40.16
C ASN A 145 14.45 -2.39 -40.64
N ASN A 146 14.23 -3.38 -39.75
CA ASN A 146 14.41 -4.80 -40.05
C ASN A 146 13.41 -5.24 -41.17
N ALA A 147 12.16 -4.76 -41.12
CA ALA A 147 11.20 -5.04 -42.17
C ALA A 147 11.65 -4.49 -43.53
N ARG A 148 12.20 -3.27 -43.58
CA ARG A 148 12.78 -2.71 -44.79
C ARG A 148 14.00 -3.49 -45.28
N ALA A 149 14.86 -3.93 -44.37
CA ALA A 149 16.01 -4.78 -44.72
C ALA A 149 15.55 -6.11 -45.33
N ALA A 150 14.54 -6.76 -44.73
CA ALA A 150 13.95 -7.99 -45.26
C ALA A 150 13.41 -7.82 -46.69
N LEU A 151 12.71 -6.71 -46.95
CA LEU A 151 12.23 -6.39 -48.32
C LEU A 151 13.37 -6.20 -49.30
N ASN A 152 14.44 -5.49 -48.91
CA ASN A 152 15.59 -5.30 -49.77
C ASN A 152 16.32 -6.62 -50.06
N TYR A 153 16.42 -7.55 -49.11
CA TYR A 153 17.04 -8.88 -49.30
C TYR A 153 16.17 -9.76 -50.24
N LEU A 154 14.85 -9.60 -50.20
CA LEU A 154 13.94 -10.27 -51.14
C LEU A 154 14.08 -9.80 -52.58
N ASP A 155 14.38 -8.50 -52.78
CA ASP A 155 14.54 -7.89 -54.08
C ASP A 155 15.89 -8.23 -54.76
N ASN A 156 16.84 -8.83 -54.04
CA ASN A 156 18.09 -9.34 -54.57
C ASN A 156 17.84 -10.50 -55.57
N SER A 157 18.74 -10.67 -56.53
CA SER A 157 18.69 -11.77 -57.47
C SER A 157 20.03 -12.56 -57.48
N PRO A 158 20.08 -13.76 -56.85
CA PRO A 158 18.99 -14.46 -56.16
C PRO A 158 18.65 -13.81 -54.81
N ALA A 159 17.40 -14.00 -54.37
CA ALA A 159 16.92 -13.53 -53.09
C ALA A 159 17.69 -14.18 -51.91
N ASP A 160 18.11 -13.39 -50.91
CA ASP A 160 18.82 -13.88 -49.73
C ASP A 160 17.81 -14.27 -48.64
N VAL A 161 17.31 -15.50 -48.74
CA VAL A 161 16.30 -16.03 -47.79
C VAL A 161 16.82 -16.16 -46.39
N ALA A 162 18.16 -16.34 -46.20
CA ALA A 162 18.75 -16.46 -44.85
C ALA A 162 18.65 -15.12 -44.12
N GLU A 163 19.09 -14.04 -44.74
CA GLU A 163 19.04 -12.68 -44.20
C GLU A 163 17.57 -12.20 -43.99
N VAL A 164 16.66 -12.58 -44.92
CA VAL A 164 15.23 -12.31 -44.71
C VAL A 164 14.71 -12.96 -43.44
N ARG A 165 15.07 -14.21 -43.18
CA ARG A 165 14.63 -14.92 -41.96
C ARG A 165 15.20 -14.28 -40.69
N GLU A 166 16.46 -13.88 -40.72
CA GLU A 166 17.09 -13.21 -39.60
C GLU A 166 16.40 -11.86 -39.31
N ALA A 167 16.16 -11.05 -40.34
CA ALA A 167 15.44 -9.79 -40.19
C ALA A 167 14.02 -9.97 -39.63
N LEU A 168 13.28 -11.00 -40.09
CA LEU A 168 11.95 -11.33 -39.56
C LEU A 168 12.04 -11.77 -38.08
N THR A 169 13.04 -12.53 -37.68
CA THR A 169 13.25 -12.91 -36.27
C THR A 169 13.50 -11.70 -35.40
N CYS A 170 14.34 -10.76 -35.85
CA CYS A 170 14.57 -9.48 -35.15
C CYS A 170 13.27 -8.66 -34.99
N ILE A 171 12.37 -8.68 -36.00
CA ILE A 171 11.06 -8.00 -35.90
C ILE A 171 10.19 -8.61 -34.79
N VAL A 172 10.15 -9.93 -34.68
CA VAL A 172 9.39 -10.61 -33.63
C VAL A 172 9.94 -10.23 -32.24
N ASP A 173 11.28 -10.29 -32.08
CA ASP A 173 11.95 -9.91 -30.83
C ASP A 173 11.70 -8.45 -30.45
N ASP A 174 11.68 -7.54 -31.43
CA ASP A 174 11.40 -6.11 -31.21
C ASP A 174 9.92 -5.88 -30.83
N ALA A 175 8.98 -6.62 -31.43
CA ALA A 175 7.58 -6.56 -31.09
C ALA A 175 7.32 -7.08 -29.66
N ASP A 176 7.95 -8.17 -29.28
CA ASP A 176 7.88 -8.74 -27.92
C ASP A 176 8.46 -7.76 -26.88
N ARG A 177 9.56 -7.09 -27.20
CA ARG A 177 10.13 -6.03 -26.35
C ARG A 177 9.17 -4.85 -26.17
N ALA A 178 8.52 -4.39 -27.25
CA ALA A 178 7.54 -3.32 -27.16
C ALA A 178 6.33 -3.72 -26.29
N SER A 179 5.82 -4.93 -26.46
CA SER A 179 4.73 -5.48 -25.65
C SER A 179 5.11 -5.56 -24.17
N ALA A 180 6.30 -6.06 -23.85
CA ALA A 180 6.78 -6.15 -22.48
C ALA A 180 6.89 -4.77 -21.78
N VAL A 181 7.24 -3.71 -22.51
CA VAL A 181 7.24 -2.33 -21.99
C VAL A 181 5.81 -1.89 -21.65
N VAL A 182 4.85 -2.12 -22.56
CA VAL A 182 3.45 -1.75 -22.36
C VAL A 182 2.83 -2.50 -21.19
N ASP A 183 3.05 -3.82 -21.07
CA ASP A 183 2.53 -4.65 -20.00
C ASP A 183 3.09 -4.23 -18.62
N ARG A 184 4.38 -3.90 -18.57
CA ARG A 184 5.04 -3.41 -17.36
C ARG A 184 4.45 -2.09 -16.87
N ILE A 185 4.18 -1.16 -17.80
CA ILE A 185 3.55 0.11 -17.47
C ILE A 185 2.10 -0.10 -17.04
N GLY A 186 1.37 -0.96 -17.78
CA GLY A 186 -0.01 -1.32 -17.44
C GLY A 186 -0.16 -1.89 -16.03
N SER A 187 0.77 -2.75 -15.61
CA SER A 187 0.78 -3.33 -14.26
C SER A 187 0.97 -2.27 -13.17
N LEU A 188 1.82 -1.27 -13.41
CA LEU A 188 2.09 -0.17 -12.46
C LEU A 188 0.92 0.82 -12.32
N ILE A 189 0.09 0.99 -13.37
CA ILE A 189 -1.05 1.92 -13.38
C ILE A 189 -2.34 1.27 -12.85
N LYS A 190 -2.46 -0.04 -12.96
CA LYS A 190 -3.71 -0.75 -12.70
C LYS A 190 -4.21 -0.52 -11.26
N LYS A 191 -5.49 -0.10 -11.14
CA LYS A 191 -6.20 -0.04 -9.85
C LYS A 191 -6.62 -1.47 -9.50
N ALA A 192 -5.78 -2.20 -8.78
CA ALA A 192 -6.13 -3.53 -8.28
C ALA A 192 -6.36 -3.45 -6.76
N PRO A 193 -7.31 -4.22 -6.22
CA PRO A 193 -7.41 -4.37 -4.77
C PRO A 193 -6.10 -4.97 -4.24
N ALA A 194 -5.63 -4.46 -3.10
CA ALA A 194 -4.40 -4.92 -2.47
C ALA A 194 -4.45 -6.44 -2.26
N ARG A 195 -3.56 -7.18 -2.93
CA ARG A 195 -3.39 -8.62 -2.75
C ARG A 195 -2.08 -8.88 -2.04
N LYS A 196 -2.16 -9.41 -0.83
CA LYS A 196 -0.97 -9.88 -0.12
C LYS A 196 -0.61 -11.27 -0.62
N GLU A 197 0.51 -11.36 -1.32
CA GLU A 197 1.10 -12.61 -1.82
C GLU A 197 2.58 -12.67 -1.42
N VAL A 198 3.20 -13.84 -1.55
CA VAL A 198 4.65 -13.98 -1.37
C VAL A 198 5.33 -13.36 -2.59
N ILE A 199 6.19 -12.37 -2.36
CA ILE A 199 6.80 -11.53 -3.40
C ILE A 199 8.31 -11.78 -3.43
N ASP A 200 8.84 -11.95 -4.63
CA ASP A 200 10.25 -11.72 -4.93
C ASP A 200 10.49 -10.21 -5.06
N LEU A 201 11.08 -9.64 -4.01
CA LEU A 201 11.34 -8.19 -3.93
C LEU A 201 12.40 -7.76 -4.95
N ASN A 202 13.42 -8.57 -5.18
CA ASN A 202 14.47 -8.26 -6.15
C ASN A 202 13.89 -8.18 -7.56
N ALA A 203 13.03 -9.12 -7.95
CA ALA A 203 12.35 -9.07 -9.24
C ALA A 203 11.47 -7.82 -9.37
N ALA A 204 10.74 -7.44 -8.32
CA ALA A 204 9.93 -6.22 -8.32
C ALA A 204 10.78 -4.94 -8.48
N ILE A 205 11.94 -4.86 -7.82
CA ILE A 205 12.90 -3.74 -7.92
C ILE A 205 13.47 -3.65 -9.34
N LEU A 206 13.90 -4.78 -9.92
CA LEU A 206 14.50 -4.81 -11.27
C LEU A 206 13.50 -4.32 -12.34
N GLU A 207 12.22 -4.64 -12.21
CA GLU A 207 11.19 -4.12 -13.12
C GLU A 207 11.07 -2.61 -13.05
N VAL A 208 11.13 -2.01 -11.85
CA VAL A 208 11.06 -0.55 -11.69
C VAL A 208 12.32 0.12 -12.23
N ILE A 209 13.50 -0.46 -11.98
CA ILE A 209 14.76 0.03 -12.56
C ILE A 209 14.67 0.06 -14.09
N ALA A 210 14.13 -1.00 -14.70
CA ALA A 210 13.99 -1.06 -16.14
C ALA A 210 13.06 0.03 -16.69
N VAL A 211 11.92 0.32 -16.02
CA VAL A 211 10.99 1.40 -16.43
C VAL A 211 11.62 2.79 -16.29
N THR A 212 12.49 2.99 -15.29
CA THR A 212 13.11 4.30 -15.03
C THR A 212 14.44 4.52 -15.77
N ARG A 213 14.95 3.48 -16.47
CA ARG A 213 16.27 3.49 -17.13
C ARG A 213 16.45 4.64 -18.12
N SER A 214 15.46 4.85 -18.99
CA SER A 214 15.50 5.90 -20.01
C SER A 214 15.56 7.30 -19.36
N GLU A 215 14.86 7.50 -18.25
CA GLU A 215 14.89 8.76 -17.51
C GLU A 215 16.22 8.99 -16.80
N ALA A 216 16.81 7.93 -16.24
CA ALA A 216 18.17 7.98 -15.64
C ALA A 216 19.21 8.36 -16.70
N VAL A 217 19.19 7.73 -17.88
CA VAL A 217 20.09 8.04 -18.99
C VAL A 217 19.95 9.51 -19.44
N LYS A 218 18.73 10.01 -19.62
CA LYS A 218 18.49 11.42 -19.98
C LYS A 218 19.02 12.40 -18.93
N ALA A 219 18.97 12.03 -17.66
CA ALA A 219 19.48 12.82 -16.56
C ALA A 219 21.02 12.65 -16.37
N GLY A 220 21.67 11.78 -17.14
CA GLY A 220 23.09 11.44 -16.99
C GLY A 220 23.40 10.72 -15.68
N VAL A 221 22.44 9.90 -15.18
CA VAL A 221 22.57 9.16 -13.92
C VAL A 221 22.97 7.72 -14.22
N THR A 222 24.04 7.25 -13.57
CA THR A 222 24.44 5.84 -13.57
C THR A 222 23.69 5.11 -12.45
N VAL A 223 23.00 4.03 -12.80
CA VAL A 223 22.26 3.19 -11.84
C VAL A 223 23.07 1.94 -11.54
N ALA A 224 23.39 1.71 -10.27
CA ALA A 224 24.03 0.50 -9.76
C ALA A 224 23.07 -0.23 -8.82
N ALA A 225 22.83 -1.52 -9.07
CA ALA A 225 21.99 -2.36 -8.23
C ALA A 225 22.89 -3.46 -7.59
N GLN A 226 22.86 -3.52 -6.26
CA GLN A 226 23.53 -4.55 -5.45
C GLN A 226 22.45 -5.29 -4.65
N LEU A 227 21.82 -6.25 -5.30
CA LEU A 227 20.72 -7.02 -4.72
C LEU A 227 21.28 -8.30 -4.11
N ALA A 228 20.90 -8.63 -2.88
CA ALA A 228 21.31 -9.87 -2.23
C ALA A 228 20.79 -11.08 -3.00
N ASP A 229 21.62 -12.11 -3.18
CA ASP A 229 21.28 -13.30 -3.96
C ASP A 229 20.13 -14.09 -3.34
N GLU A 230 20.08 -14.15 -2.00
CA GLU A 230 19.04 -14.84 -1.25
C GLU A 230 18.33 -13.86 -0.30
N LEU A 231 17.10 -13.46 -0.67
CA LEU A 231 16.21 -12.74 0.22
C LEU A 231 15.08 -13.66 0.68
N PRO A 232 14.67 -13.57 1.95
CA PRO A 232 13.47 -14.26 2.38
C PRO A 232 12.26 -13.71 1.62
N GLY A 233 11.26 -14.57 1.37
CA GLY A 233 9.99 -14.17 0.80
C GLY A 233 9.32 -13.14 1.70
N ILE A 234 8.77 -12.09 1.13
CA ILE A 234 7.99 -11.10 1.85
C ILE A 234 6.53 -11.21 1.48
N ARG A 235 5.65 -11.06 2.46
CA ARG A 235 4.21 -11.07 2.22
C ARG A 235 3.69 -9.67 2.01
N GLY A 236 3.30 -9.34 0.79
CA GLY A 236 2.92 -7.97 0.47
C GLY A 236 2.13 -7.82 -0.82
N ASP A 237 1.89 -6.58 -1.19
CA ASP A 237 1.32 -6.19 -2.48
C ASP A 237 2.45 -5.71 -3.40
N ARG A 238 2.72 -6.51 -4.45
CA ARG A 238 3.79 -6.24 -5.42
C ARG A 238 3.66 -4.84 -6.04
N VAL A 239 2.46 -4.43 -6.41
CA VAL A 239 2.22 -3.14 -7.07
C VAL A 239 2.48 -1.98 -6.13
N GLN A 240 2.11 -2.10 -4.84
CA GLN A 240 2.39 -1.09 -3.83
C GLN A 240 3.90 -0.95 -3.56
N LEU A 241 4.63 -2.06 -3.47
CA LEU A 241 6.08 -2.02 -3.26
C LEU A 241 6.82 -1.46 -4.49
N GLN A 242 6.37 -1.80 -5.69
CA GLN A 242 6.88 -1.17 -6.92
C GLN A 242 6.60 0.34 -6.94
N GLN A 243 5.47 0.79 -6.42
CA GLN A 243 5.17 2.23 -6.29
C GLN A 243 6.14 2.93 -5.34
N VAL A 244 6.49 2.30 -4.20
CA VAL A 244 7.51 2.84 -3.29
C VAL A 244 8.83 3.00 -4.03
N MET A 245 9.30 1.94 -4.70
CA MET A 245 10.55 1.97 -5.46
C MET A 245 10.53 3.02 -6.57
N LEU A 246 9.44 3.10 -7.32
CA LEU A 246 9.28 4.09 -8.39
C LEU A 246 9.40 5.53 -7.84
N ASN A 247 8.70 5.83 -6.75
CA ASN A 247 8.74 7.15 -6.14
C ASN A 247 10.16 7.50 -5.64
N LEU A 248 10.85 6.56 -4.99
CA LEU A 248 12.20 6.78 -4.48
C LEU A 248 13.20 6.98 -5.63
N ILE A 249 13.17 6.14 -6.67
CA ILE A 249 14.06 6.21 -7.82
C ILE A 249 13.84 7.52 -8.61
N VAL A 250 12.59 7.88 -8.90
CA VAL A 250 12.26 9.14 -9.62
C VAL A 250 12.69 10.35 -8.79
N ASN A 251 12.48 10.33 -7.48
CA ASN A 251 12.95 11.40 -6.60
C ASN A 251 14.47 11.52 -6.60
N ALA A 252 15.21 10.41 -6.59
CA ALA A 252 16.67 10.37 -6.68
C ALA A 252 17.19 10.93 -8.02
N ILE A 253 16.60 10.51 -9.15
CA ILE A 253 16.95 11.03 -10.46
C ILE A 253 16.70 12.55 -10.54
N GLN A 254 15.57 13.01 -10.03
CA GLN A 254 15.24 14.43 -10.01
C GLN A 254 16.17 15.25 -9.11
N SER A 255 16.58 14.70 -7.96
CA SER A 255 17.52 15.39 -7.05
C SER A 255 18.91 15.58 -7.65
N MET A 256 19.26 14.76 -8.63
CA MET A 256 20.55 14.83 -9.33
C MET A 256 20.53 15.70 -10.58
N ARG A 257 19.34 16.11 -11.06
CA ARG A 257 19.24 17.05 -12.19
C ARG A 257 19.81 18.42 -11.79
N GLY A 258 20.65 18.97 -12.65
CA GLY A 258 21.25 20.30 -12.44
C GLY A 258 22.37 20.34 -11.41
N VAL A 259 22.78 19.19 -10.83
CA VAL A 259 23.97 19.15 -9.98
C VAL A 259 25.20 19.29 -10.87
N GLU A 260 25.93 20.39 -10.68
CA GLU A 260 27.19 20.63 -11.36
C GLU A 260 28.36 19.95 -10.63
N GLY A 261 29.22 19.28 -11.40
CA GLY A 261 30.44 18.62 -10.90
C GLY A 261 30.19 17.30 -10.14
N GLY A 262 30.89 16.25 -10.52
CA GLY A 262 30.88 14.92 -9.95
C GLY A 262 29.94 13.94 -10.64
N ASN A 263 30.10 12.66 -10.34
CA ASN A 263 29.31 11.59 -10.88
C ASN A 263 27.89 11.64 -10.30
N ARG A 264 26.91 11.43 -11.15
CA ARG A 264 25.51 11.23 -10.75
C ARG A 264 25.24 9.74 -10.65
N GLU A 265 25.21 9.25 -9.43
CA GLU A 265 25.11 7.81 -9.17
C GLU A 265 23.88 7.52 -8.28
N LEU A 266 23.11 6.55 -8.71
CA LEU A 266 21.98 5.98 -7.96
C LEU A 266 22.35 4.55 -7.59
N HIS A 267 22.52 4.29 -6.29
CA HIS A 267 22.78 2.97 -5.75
C HIS A 267 21.53 2.41 -5.10
N ILE A 268 21.13 1.21 -5.52
CA ILE A 268 20.01 0.48 -4.96
C ILE A 268 20.56 -0.82 -4.39
N SER A 269 20.30 -1.10 -3.13
CA SER A 269 20.74 -2.34 -2.50
C SER A 269 19.65 -2.98 -1.65
N THR A 270 19.72 -4.31 -1.57
CA THR A 270 18.87 -5.13 -0.69
C THR A 270 19.75 -5.96 0.21
N VAL A 271 19.34 -6.08 1.49
CA VAL A 271 20.05 -6.87 2.50
C VAL A 271 19.02 -7.57 3.37
N SER A 272 19.29 -8.84 3.69
CA SER A 272 18.55 -9.54 4.74
C SER A 272 19.06 -9.10 6.11
N ILE A 273 18.16 -8.68 7.00
CA ILE A 273 18.48 -8.33 8.38
C ILE A 273 17.88 -9.41 9.28
N GLU A 274 18.72 -10.06 10.10
CA GLU A 274 18.24 -11.00 11.12
C GLU A 274 17.42 -10.27 12.20
N PRO A 275 16.33 -10.87 12.80
CA PRO A 275 15.98 -12.28 12.60
C PRO A 275 15.06 -12.57 11.42
N GLU A 276 14.36 -11.66 10.79
CA GLU A 276 13.43 -11.95 9.66
C GLU A 276 12.93 -10.64 9.02
N SER A 277 13.83 -9.85 8.47
CA SER A 277 13.47 -8.61 7.78
C SER A 277 14.35 -8.37 6.55
N VAL A 278 13.77 -7.76 5.54
CA VAL A 278 14.51 -7.28 4.37
C VAL A 278 14.64 -5.76 4.46
N CYS A 279 15.86 -5.25 4.27
CA CYS A 279 16.12 -3.84 4.12
C CYS A 279 16.43 -3.50 2.67
N VAL A 280 15.80 -2.46 2.17
CA VAL A 280 16.09 -1.86 0.88
C VAL A 280 16.65 -0.47 1.11
N ALA A 281 17.72 -0.15 0.40
CA ALA A 281 18.36 1.16 0.43
C ALA A 281 18.44 1.76 -0.98
N VAL A 282 18.08 3.04 -1.09
CA VAL A 282 18.17 3.85 -2.31
C VAL A 282 19.00 5.07 -1.98
N ARG A 283 20.22 5.13 -2.51
CA ARG A 283 21.18 6.21 -2.27
C ARG A 283 21.41 6.99 -3.56
N ASP A 284 21.30 8.30 -3.49
CA ASP A 284 21.66 9.22 -4.59
C ASP A 284 22.83 10.14 -4.22
N THR A 285 23.44 10.73 -5.23
CA THR A 285 24.51 11.73 -5.11
C THR A 285 24.01 13.15 -5.44
N GLY A 286 22.70 13.40 -5.23
CA GLY A 286 22.03 14.67 -5.53
C GLY A 286 22.34 15.80 -4.55
N HIS A 287 21.44 16.77 -4.48
CA HIS A 287 21.58 17.96 -3.61
C HIS A 287 21.53 17.63 -2.10
N GLY A 288 21.10 16.41 -1.74
CA GLY A 288 20.98 15.96 -0.36
C GLY A 288 19.72 16.47 0.33
N LEU A 289 19.65 16.18 1.64
CA LEU A 289 18.53 16.54 2.50
C LEU A 289 18.96 17.65 3.48
N ARG A 290 18.19 18.73 3.57
CA ARG A 290 18.43 19.75 4.57
C ARG A 290 18.02 19.22 5.95
N PRO A 291 18.82 19.39 7.01
CA PRO A 291 18.49 18.89 8.36
C PRO A 291 17.13 19.36 8.86
N GLU A 292 16.75 20.59 8.54
CA GLU A 292 15.46 21.17 8.95
C GLU A 292 14.26 20.51 8.25
N SER A 293 14.49 19.89 7.08
CA SER A 293 13.45 19.21 6.28
C SER A 293 13.18 17.78 6.75
N LEU A 294 14.14 17.12 7.42
CA LEU A 294 14.04 15.72 7.80
C LEU A 294 12.79 15.36 8.62
N PRO A 295 12.38 16.15 9.65
CA PRO A 295 11.19 15.84 10.44
C PRO A 295 9.90 15.87 9.62
N ARG A 296 9.86 16.74 8.60
CA ARG A 296 8.68 16.99 7.77
C ARG A 296 8.67 16.24 6.44
N LEU A 297 9.75 15.54 6.11
CA LEU A 297 9.98 14.93 4.81
C LEU A 297 8.85 13.95 4.39
N PHE A 298 8.25 13.30 5.37
CA PHE A 298 7.17 12.33 5.16
C PHE A 298 5.77 12.90 5.48
N GLU A 299 5.65 14.21 5.76
CA GLU A 299 4.35 14.85 5.93
C GLU A 299 3.65 14.99 4.58
N PRO A 300 2.33 14.74 4.51
CA PRO A 300 1.55 15.01 3.31
C PRO A 300 1.67 16.48 2.86
N PHE A 301 1.76 16.68 1.55
CA PHE A 301 1.88 18.00 0.91
C PHE A 301 3.18 18.76 1.19
N TYR A 302 4.12 18.17 1.91
CA TYR A 302 5.43 18.78 2.07
C TYR A 302 6.30 18.52 0.84
N THR A 303 6.76 19.59 0.19
CA THR A 303 7.61 19.52 -0.99
C THR A 303 8.56 20.72 -1.05
N THR A 304 9.78 20.48 -1.54
CA THR A 304 10.76 21.51 -1.88
C THR A 304 10.81 21.77 -3.38
N LYS A 305 10.00 21.06 -4.19
CA LYS A 305 9.96 21.13 -5.64
C LYS A 305 8.78 22.02 -6.09
N PRO A 306 8.97 22.92 -7.07
CA PRO A 306 7.90 23.84 -7.54
C PRO A 306 6.69 23.07 -8.11
N ASP A 307 6.92 21.96 -8.82
CA ASP A 307 5.86 21.18 -9.48
C ASP A 307 5.49 19.91 -8.70
N GLY A 308 5.98 19.76 -7.46
CA GLY A 308 5.76 18.57 -6.65
C GLY A 308 4.48 18.68 -5.81
N MET A 309 3.60 17.69 -5.85
CA MET A 309 2.42 17.61 -4.98
C MET A 309 2.75 17.33 -3.50
N GLY A 310 3.99 16.94 -3.17
CA GLY A 310 4.41 16.63 -1.80
C GLY A 310 3.76 15.37 -1.21
N MET A 311 3.15 14.50 -2.03
CA MET A 311 2.47 13.29 -1.56
C MET A 311 3.27 12.00 -1.72
N GLY A 312 4.31 11.99 -2.56
CA GLY A 312 5.03 10.77 -2.91
C GLY A 312 5.64 10.05 -1.71
N LEU A 313 6.37 10.76 -0.85
CA LEU A 313 7.06 10.16 0.30
C LEU A 313 6.09 9.79 1.44
N SER A 314 5.03 10.55 1.66
CA SER A 314 4.00 10.19 2.64
C SER A 314 3.25 8.91 2.24
N ILE A 315 2.96 8.73 0.95
CA ILE A 315 2.38 7.50 0.41
C ILE A 315 3.35 6.33 0.55
N CYS A 316 4.66 6.53 0.26
CA CYS A 316 5.68 5.51 0.49
C CYS A 316 5.67 5.03 1.95
N ARG A 317 5.64 5.98 2.89
CA ARG A 317 5.59 5.67 4.32
C ARG A 317 4.35 4.86 4.69
N SER A 318 3.17 5.30 4.25
CA SER A 318 1.91 4.58 4.51
C SER A 318 1.91 3.16 3.93
N ILE A 319 2.47 2.97 2.72
CA ILE A 319 2.59 1.64 2.10
C ILE A 319 3.51 0.75 2.94
N ILE A 320 4.69 1.24 3.32
CA ILE A 320 5.66 0.46 4.09
C ILE A 320 5.11 0.11 5.48
N GLU A 321 4.45 1.06 6.17
CA GLU A 321 3.79 0.82 7.46
C GLU A 321 2.65 -0.20 7.34
N ALA A 322 1.88 -0.18 6.25
CA ALA A 322 0.84 -1.19 5.97
C ALA A 322 1.40 -2.61 5.73
N HIS A 323 2.69 -2.70 5.36
CA HIS A 323 3.45 -3.94 5.24
C HIS A 323 4.19 -4.33 6.53
N GLY A 324 3.96 -3.61 7.64
CA GLY A 324 4.62 -3.86 8.94
C GLY A 324 6.06 -3.37 9.00
N GLY A 325 6.49 -2.59 8.03
CA GLY A 325 7.84 -2.06 7.90
C GLY A 325 8.00 -0.64 8.42
N ARG A 326 9.20 -0.08 8.19
CA ARG A 326 9.55 1.30 8.53
C ARG A 326 10.32 1.94 7.38
N LEU A 327 10.03 3.20 7.06
CA LEU A 327 10.73 4.03 6.08
C LEU A 327 11.40 5.22 6.78
N TRP A 328 12.68 5.48 6.44
CA TRP A 328 13.42 6.64 6.94
C TRP A 328 14.39 7.17 5.89
N ALA A 329 14.96 8.34 6.15
CA ALA A 329 15.94 8.97 5.27
C ALA A 329 17.06 9.62 6.09
N THR A 330 18.27 9.63 5.51
CA THR A 330 19.45 10.29 6.06
C THR A 330 20.19 11.05 4.96
N GLY A 331 20.80 12.17 5.32
CA GLY A 331 21.71 12.86 4.41
C GLY A 331 23.04 12.09 4.26
N CYS A 332 23.64 12.17 3.09
CA CYS A 332 24.96 11.57 2.80
C CYS A 332 26.04 12.64 2.71
N GLU A 333 27.24 12.37 3.20
CA GLU A 333 28.42 13.20 2.97
C GLU A 333 29.18 12.72 1.73
N PRO A 334 29.77 13.61 0.92
CA PRO A 334 29.69 15.09 1.02
C PRO A 334 28.37 15.67 0.54
N ARG A 335 27.52 14.91 -0.14
CA ARG A 335 26.17 15.28 -0.63
C ARG A 335 25.36 14.03 -0.98
N GLY A 336 24.04 14.18 -1.13
CA GLY A 336 23.12 13.13 -1.51
C GLY A 336 22.18 12.73 -0.39
N ALA A 337 21.31 11.81 -0.67
CA ALA A 337 20.34 11.26 0.27
C ALA A 337 20.37 9.73 0.25
N LEU A 338 20.07 9.14 1.39
CA LEU A 338 19.88 7.71 1.57
C LEU A 338 18.47 7.48 2.12
N PHE A 339 17.62 6.89 1.32
CA PHE A 339 16.31 6.41 1.73
C PHE A 339 16.39 4.92 2.00
N GLN A 340 15.87 4.50 3.15
CA GLN A 340 15.89 3.10 3.54
C GLN A 340 14.51 2.69 4.06
N PHE A 341 14.12 1.45 3.74
CA PHE A 341 12.96 0.87 4.37
C PHE A 341 13.18 -0.60 4.71
N THR A 342 12.49 -1.06 5.74
CA THR A 342 12.46 -2.47 6.12
C THR A 342 11.07 -3.04 5.92
N ILE A 343 11.00 -4.33 5.62
CA ILE A 343 9.76 -5.12 5.56
C ILE A 343 10.02 -6.44 6.27
N PRO A 344 9.12 -6.90 7.17
CA PRO A 344 9.21 -8.23 7.76
C PRO A 344 9.16 -9.32 6.68
N ALA A 345 9.96 -10.37 6.85
CA ALA A 345 9.84 -11.60 6.09
C ALA A 345 8.60 -12.41 6.53
N ASP A 346 8.17 -13.35 5.69
CA ASP A 346 6.98 -14.19 5.95
C ASP A 346 7.29 -15.34 6.91
#